data_823a58c028a174974069ec19baf3bb2c
#
_entry.id   823a58c028a174974069ec19baf3bb2c
#
_cell.length_a   1.000
_cell.length_b   1.000
_cell.length_c   1.000
_cell.angle_alpha   90.00
_cell.angle_beta   90.00
_cell.angle_gamma   90.00
#
_symmetry.space_group_name_H-M   'P 1'
#
loop_
_entity.id
_entity.type
_entity.pdbx_description
1 polymer ?
#
loop_
_entity_poly.entity_id
_entity_poly.type
_entity_poly.pdbx_seq_one_letter_code
_entity_poly.pdbx_strand_id
1 'polypeptide(L)'
;VYIIGRDDETNQGRKSLQQLTAGLDPSKPILVLDHQPHHLEQAELAGVDFQLSGHTHRGQVFPLNLLVDRMYERSHGYHRRGKTQYYVSSGIGIWGGKYRIGTQSEYVVIHLSGRAD
;
A
#
# COMPACT_ATOMS: atom_id res chain seq x y z
N VAL A 1 -3.07 17.70 5.21
CA VAL A 1 -2.67 16.29 4.95
C VAL A 1 -1.23 16.24 4.45
N TYR A 2 -0.47 15.26 4.90
CA TYR A 2 0.84 14.94 4.36
C TYR A 2 0.72 13.76 3.38
N ILE A 3 1.45 13.83 2.27
CA ILE A 3 1.57 12.72 1.31
C ILE A 3 3.04 12.37 1.21
N ILE A 4 3.38 11.13 1.55
CA ILE A 4 4.75 10.63 1.61
C ILE A 4 4.91 9.55 0.54
N GLY A 5 5.78 9.78 -0.44
CA GLY A 5 6.26 8.75 -1.35
C GLY A 5 7.46 8.04 -0.73
N ARG A 6 7.40 6.73 -0.63
CA ARG A 6 8.52 5.92 -0.14
C ARG A 6 9.28 5.33 -1.32
N ASP A 7 10.60 5.36 -1.26
CA ASP A 7 11.47 4.79 -2.30
C ASP A 7 11.32 3.26 -2.38
N ASP A 8 11.80 2.68 -3.48
CA ASP A 8 11.73 1.23 -3.71
C ASP A 8 12.48 0.44 -2.63
N GLU A 9 11.96 -0.71 -2.28
CA GLU A 9 12.49 -1.58 -1.24
C GLU A 9 13.90 -2.11 -1.56
N THR A 10 14.25 -2.19 -2.84
CA THR A 10 15.58 -2.64 -3.27
C THR A 10 16.66 -1.58 -3.07
N ASN A 11 16.28 -0.31 -2.85
CA ASN A 11 17.23 0.75 -2.53
C ASN A 11 17.69 0.64 -1.08
N GLN A 12 18.94 0.27 -0.85
CA GLN A 12 19.52 0.17 0.50
C GLN A 12 19.57 1.50 1.26
N GLY A 13 19.54 2.63 0.54
CA GLY A 13 19.45 3.99 1.11
C GLY A 13 18.05 4.43 1.48
N ARG A 14 17.04 3.58 1.28
CA ARG A 14 15.63 3.86 1.56
C ARG A 14 15.42 4.28 3.02
N LYS A 15 14.84 5.45 3.23
CA LYS A 15 14.50 5.92 4.57
C LYS A 15 13.36 5.09 5.17
N SER A 16 13.43 4.88 6.48
CA SER A 16 12.33 4.27 7.23
C SER A 16 11.12 5.21 7.27
N LEU A 17 9.93 4.67 7.50
CA LEU A 17 8.74 5.50 7.68
C LEU A 17 8.88 6.41 8.90
N GLN A 18 9.49 5.94 9.99
CA GLN A 18 9.77 6.76 11.16
C GLN A 18 10.65 7.97 10.83
N GLN A 19 11.66 7.80 9.96
CA GLN A 19 12.49 8.92 9.49
C GLN A 19 11.72 9.89 8.62
N LEU A 20 10.81 9.39 7.76
CA LEU A 20 10.01 10.22 6.86
C LEU A 20 8.89 10.97 7.58
N THR A 21 8.38 10.43 8.69
CA THR A 21 7.33 11.08 9.49
C THR A 21 7.89 11.92 10.63
N ALA A 22 9.20 11.86 10.89
CA ALA A 22 9.82 12.62 11.96
C ALA A 22 9.59 14.13 11.80
N GLY A 23 9.05 14.77 12.85
CA GLY A 23 8.79 16.21 12.88
C GLY A 23 7.52 16.66 12.15
N LEU A 24 6.71 15.73 11.63
CA LEU A 24 5.40 16.08 11.11
C LEU A 24 4.41 16.35 12.24
N ASP A 25 3.47 17.26 11.96
CA ASP A 25 2.38 17.56 12.88
C ASP A 25 1.39 16.37 12.98
N PRO A 26 1.30 15.70 14.14
CA PRO A 26 0.48 14.49 14.31
C PRO A 26 -1.03 14.76 14.27
N SER A 27 -1.46 16.02 14.26
CA SER A 27 -2.87 16.40 14.10
C SER A 27 -3.33 16.34 12.64
N LYS A 28 -2.39 16.22 11.69
CA LYS A 28 -2.69 16.19 10.27
C LYS A 28 -2.59 14.77 9.72
N PRO A 29 -3.56 14.34 8.92
CA PRO A 29 -3.51 13.02 8.31
C PRO A 29 -2.25 12.78 7.49
N ILE A 30 -1.68 11.58 7.61
CA ILE A 30 -0.49 11.11 6.90
C ILE A 30 -0.89 9.98 5.95
N LEU A 31 -0.71 10.21 4.64
CA LEU A 31 -0.89 9.23 3.59
C LEU A 31 0.47 8.78 3.06
N VAL A 32 0.64 7.48 2.91
CA VAL A 32 1.88 6.88 2.37
C VAL A 32 1.59 6.19 1.05
N LEU A 33 2.46 6.43 0.08
CA LEU A 33 2.54 5.69 -1.18
C LEU A 33 3.80 4.82 -1.10
N ASP A 34 3.62 3.52 -0.92
CA ASP A 34 4.71 2.52 -0.87
C ASP A 34 4.38 1.40 -1.84
N HIS A 35 5.25 1.19 -2.84
CA HIS A 35 4.93 0.28 -3.93
C HIS A 35 4.72 -1.17 -3.47
N GLN A 36 5.60 -1.69 -2.63
CA GLN A 36 5.50 -3.06 -2.12
C GLN A 36 4.73 -3.11 -0.80
N PRO A 37 3.71 -3.99 -0.65
CA PRO A 37 2.94 -4.15 0.58
C PRO A 37 3.63 -5.06 1.61
N HIS A 38 4.93 -4.87 1.81
CA HIS A 38 5.70 -5.55 2.83
C HIS A 38 5.74 -4.72 4.12
N HIS A 39 5.91 -5.41 5.25
CA HIS A 39 6.14 -4.77 6.55
C HIS A 39 5.09 -3.69 6.90
N LEU A 40 3.81 -4.04 6.76
CA LEU A 40 2.68 -3.13 7.02
C LEU A 40 2.71 -2.56 8.45
N GLU A 41 3.30 -3.28 9.41
CA GLU A 41 3.50 -2.82 10.79
C GLU A 41 4.33 -1.52 10.88
N GLN A 42 5.19 -1.25 9.91
CA GLN A 42 6.01 -0.04 9.93
C GLN A 42 5.16 1.23 9.76
N ALA A 43 4.11 1.17 8.96
CA ALA A 43 3.19 2.31 8.79
C ALA A 43 2.37 2.54 10.06
N GLU A 44 1.89 1.49 10.70
CA GLU A 44 1.19 1.57 11.99
C GLU A 44 2.08 2.22 13.06
N LEU A 45 3.32 1.72 13.20
CA LEU A 45 4.29 2.25 14.18
C LEU A 45 4.72 3.70 13.90
N ALA A 46 4.68 4.13 12.64
CA ALA A 46 4.99 5.49 12.23
C ALA A 46 3.80 6.47 12.32
N GLY A 47 2.63 5.99 12.76
CA GLY A 47 1.43 6.82 12.91
C GLY A 47 0.79 7.22 11.57
N VAL A 48 0.96 6.41 10.54
CA VAL A 48 0.35 6.62 9.22
C VAL A 48 -1.15 6.32 9.29
N ASP A 49 -1.98 7.18 8.72
CA ASP A 49 -3.42 6.98 8.68
C ASP A 49 -3.84 6.07 7.52
N PHE A 50 -3.20 6.22 6.36
CA PHE A 50 -3.51 5.42 5.17
C PHE A 50 -2.26 5.12 4.35
N GLN A 51 -2.08 3.86 3.96
CA GLN A 51 -1.05 3.44 3.00
C GLN A 51 -1.69 2.81 1.76
N LEU A 52 -1.24 3.28 0.58
CA LEU A 52 -1.58 2.71 -0.71
C LEU A 52 -0.37 1.98 -1.28
N SER A 53 -0.59 0.74 -1.70
CA SER A 53 0.42 -0.14 -2.31
C SER A 53 -0.12 -0.79 -3.57
N GLY A 54 0.78 -1.38 -4.35
CA GLY A 54 0.47 -2.14 -5.56
C GLY A 54 1.33 -3.39 -5.67
N HIS A 55 2.15 -3.46 -6.72
CA HIS A 55 3.17 -4.48 -6.96
C HIS A 55 2.65 -5.90 -7.22
N THR A 56 1.74 -6.41 -6.42
CA THR A 56 1.34 -7.82 -6.40
C THR A 56 0.57 -8.26 -7.65
N HIS A 57 -0.05 -7.30 -8.34
CA HIS A 57 -1.01 -7.55 -9.43
C HIS A 57 -2.08 -8.60 -9.08
N ARG A 58 -2.25 -8.89 -7.76
CA ARG A 58 -3.03 -10.01 -7.25
C ARG A 58 -2.67 -11.33 -7.94
N GLY A 59 -1.36 -11.55 -8.20
CA GLY A 59 -0.84 -12.73 -8.92
C GLY A 59 -1.10 -12.73 -10.42
N GLN A 60 -1.85 -11.76 -10.97
CA GLN A 60 -2.19 -11.55 -12.37
C GLN A 60 -2.82 -12.76 -13.11
N VAL A 61 -2.33 -13.98 -12.93
CA VAL A 61 -2.77 -15.20 -13.63
C VAL A 61 -3.07 -16.29 -12.62
N PHE A 62 -4.30 -16.86 -12.66
CA PHE A 62 -4.64 -18.04 -11.87
C PHE A 62 -3.77 -19.24 -12.30
N PRO A 63 -3.22 -20.06 -11.37
CA PRO A 63 -3.44 -20.04 -9.92
C PRO A 63 -2.41 -19.24 -9.10
N LEU A 64 -1.57 -18.40 -9.72
CA LEU A 64 -0.52 -17.64 -9.03
C LEU A 64 -1.09 -16.69 -7.95
N ASN A 65 -2.34 -16.24 -8.09
CA ASN A 65 -3.01 -15.49 -7.06
C ASN A 65 -3.03 -16.20 -5.71
N LEU A 66 -3.18 -17.53 -5.69
CA LEU A 66 -3.18 -18.32 -4.45
C LEU A 66 -1.80 -18.31 -3.77
N LEU A 67 -0.73 -18.31 -4.57
CA LEU A 67 0.64 -18.19 -4.05
C LEU A 67 0.89 -16.79 -3.49
N VAL A 68 0.52 -15.77 -4.23
CA VAL A 68 0.70 -14.37 -3.83
C VAL A 68 -0.09 -14.06 -2.55
N ASP A 69 -1.32 -14.59 -2.41
CA ASP A 69 -2.13 -14.45 -1.20
C ASP A 69 -1.46 -15.07 0.05
N ARG A 70 -0.55 -16.02 -0.13
CA ARG A 70 0.24 -16.62 0.96
C ARG A 70 1.54 -15.88 1.27
N MET A 71 2.07 -15.12 0.30
CA MET A 71 3.34 -14.40 0.42
C MET A 71 3.22 -13.06 1.16
N TYR A 72 2.05 -12.44 1.10
CA TYR A 72 1.80 -11.13 1.66
C TYR A 72 0.76 -11.17 2.77
N GLU A 73 0.92 -10.35 3.80
CA GLU A 73 -0.11 -10.17 4.84
C GLU A 73 -1.43 -9.67 4.21
N ARG A 74 -1.31 -8.82 3.20
CA ARG A 74 -2.42 -8.39 2.33
C ARG A 74 -1.90 -8.28 0.90
N SER A 75 -2.38 -9.15 0.04
CA SER A 75 -2.00 -9.16 -1.38
C SER A 75 -2.87 -8.24 -2.25
N HIS A 76 -4.11 -7.97 -1.83
CA HIS A 76 -5.08 -7.15 -2.57
C HIS A 76 -6.21 -6.65 -1.66
N GLY A 77 -6.71 -5.46 -1.99
CA GLY A 77 -7.89 -4.88 -1.37
C GLY A 77 -7.61 -4.16 -0.04
N TYR A 78 -8.68 -3.81 0.63
CA TYR A 78 -8.65 -3.07 1.89
C TYR A 78 -8.18 -3.94 3.06
N HIS A 79 -7.40 -3.35 3.94
CA HIS A 79 -6.96 -3.91 5.20
C HIS A 79 -6.88 -2.82 6.26
N ARG A 80 -7.05 -3.18 7.53
CA ARG A 80 -6.86 -2.29 8.66
C ARG A 80 -6.04 -2.97 9.74
N ARG A 81 -5.07 -2.23 10.26
CA ARG A 81 -4.21 -2.66 11.36
C ARG A 81 -4.13 -1.52 12.38
N GLY A 82 -4.66 -1.72 13.57
CA GLY A 82 -4.79 -0.66 14.55
C GLY A 82 -5.61 0.52 14.01
N LYS A 83 -4.99 1.71 13.99
CA LYS A 83 -5.59 2.93 13.41
C LYS A 83 -5.29 3.11 11.93
N THR A 84 -4.26 2.45 11.41
CA THR A 84 -3.80 2.58 10.03
C THR A 84 -4.67 1.76 9.09
N GLN A 85 -5.05 2.37 7.99
CA GLN A 85 -5.80 1.75 6.91
C GLN A 85 -4.86 1.50 5.73
N TYR A 86 -5.09 0.42 4.99
CA TYR A 86 -4.29 0.02 3.85
C TYR A 86 -5.18 -0.33 2.67
N TYR A 87 -4.69 -0.08 1.47
CA TYR A 87 -5.24 -0.64 0.27
C TYR A 87 -4.11 -1.13 -0.64
N VAL A 88 -4.18 -2.38 -1.06
CA VAL A 88 -3.26 -2.96 -2.03
C VAL A 88 -3.99 -3.12 -3.35
N SER A 89 -3.59 -2.36 -4.35
CA SER A 89 -4.19 -2.37 -5.68
C SER A 89 -3.62 -3.49 -6.54
N SER A 90 -4.48 -4.12 -7.34
CA SER A 90 -4.05 -5.02 -8.42
C SER A 90 -3.45 -4.27 -9.62
N GLY A 91 -3.56 -2.94 -9.61
CA GLY A 91 -3.00 -2.07 -10.63
C GLY A 91 -3.76 -2.07 -11.97
N ILE A 92 -3.53 -1.02 -12.76
CA ILE A 92 -4.11 -0.89 -14.08
C ILE A 92 -3.31 -1.66 -15.15
N GLY A 93 -2.00 -1.77 -14.96
CA GLY A 93 -1.06 -2.42 -15.87
C GLY A 93 -1.02 -3.94 -15.72
N ILE A 94 -0.15 -4.54 -16.51
CA ILE A 94 0.16 -5.97 -16.50
C ILE A 94 1.66 -6.16 -16.31
N TRP A 95 2.06 -7.31 -15.78
CA TRP A 95 3.44 -7.71 -15.60
C TRP A 95 3.72 -8.99 -16.38
N GLY A 96 4.83 -9.04 -17.12
CA GLY A 96 5.26 -10.23 -17.87
C GLY A 96 4.31 -10.59 -19.01
N GLY A 97 3.33 -11.45 -18.75
CA GLY A 97 2.34 -11.85 -19.76
C GLY A 97 1.36 -10.73 -20.12
N LYS A 98 0.88 -10.72 -21.37
CA LYS A 98 0.01 -9.65 -21.91
C LYS A 98 -1.47 -9.80 -21.54
N TYR A 99 -1.80 -10.57 -20.52
CA TYR A 99 -3.18 -10.86 -20.12
C TYR A 99 -3.30 -11.08 -18.61
N ARG A 100 -4.53 -10.99 -18.11
CA ARG A 100 -4.90 -11.38 -16.75
C ARG A 100 -5.88 -12.55 -16.80
N ILE A 101 -5.76 -13.50 -15.86
CA ILE A 101 -6.67 -14.64 -15.70
C ILE A 101 -7.03 -14.74 -14.22
N GLY A 102 -8.32 -14.62 -13.90
CA GLY A 102 -8.81 -14.68 -12.51
C GLY A 102 -8.53 -13.41 -11.67
N THR A 103 -7.99 -12.36 -12.29
CA THR A 103 -7.80 -11.04 -11.69
C THR A 103 -8.23 -9.95 -12.67
N GLN A 104 -8.49 -8.74 -12.15
CA GLN A 104 -8.91 -7.60 -12.97
C GLN A 104 -7.97 -6.42 -12.77
N SER A 105 -7.82 -5.60 -13.82
CA SER A 105 -7.19 -4.29 -13.69
C SER A 105 -8.11 -3.35 -12.92
N GLU A 106 -7.52 -2.50 -12.10
CA GLU A 106 -8.27 -1.50 -11.33
C GLU A 106 -7.51 -0.20 -11.17
N TYR A 107 -8.25 0.87 -10.96
CA TYR A 107 -7.77 2.10 -10.35
C TYR A 107 -8.58 2.36 -9.08
N VAL A 108 -7.98 3.09 -8.15
CA VAL A 108 -8.58 3.33 -6.83
C VAL A 108 -8.85 4.81 -6.67
N VAL A 109 -10.08 5.16 -6.30
CA VAL A 109 -10.46 6.52 -5.92
C VAL A 109 -10.65 6.55 -4.41
N ILE A 110 -9.88 7.42 -3.75
CA ILE A 110 -9.91 7.57 -2.30
C ILE A 110 -10.55 8.92 -1.98
N HIS A 111 -11.68 8.88 -1.29
CA HIS A 111 -12.34 10.07 -0.77
C HIS A 111 -11.88 10.32 0.66
N LEU A 112 -11.21 11.45 0.88
CA LEU A 112 -10.81 11.90 2.21
C LEU A 112 -11.85 12.90 2.72
N SER A 113 -12.44 12.60 3.86
CA SER A 113 -13.34 13.53 4.55
C SER A 113 -12.82 13.80 5.95
N GLY A 114 -12.76 15.07 6.34
CA GLY A 114 -12.60 15.45 7.75
C GLY A 114 -13.89 15.19 8.51
N ARG A 115 -13.83 14.79 9.79
CA ARG A 115 -14.96 14.96 10.68
C ARG A 115 -15.13 16.45 10.91
N ALA A 116 -16.31 16.99 10.63
CA ALA A 116 -16.73 18.24 11.25
C ALA A 116 -16.93 17.94 12.74
N ASP A 117 -16.15 18.62 13.59
CA ASP A 117 -16.37 18.62 15.03
C ASP A 117 -17.71 19.30 15.35
#